data_4bb65e7a65184a4bbda8eeaf209925b9
#
_entry.id   4bb65e7a65184a4bbda8eeaf209925b9
#
_cell.length_a   1.000
_cell.length_b   1.000
_cell.length_c   1.000
_cell.angle_alpha   90.00
_cell.angle_beta   90.00
_cell.angle_gamma   90.00
#
_symmetry.space_group_name_H-M   'P 1'
#
loop_
_entity.id
_entity.type
_entity.pdbx_description
1 polymer ?
#
loop_
_entity_poly.entity_id
_entity_poly.type
_entity_poly.pdbx_seq_one_letter_code
_entity_poly.pdbx_strand_id
1 'polypeptide(L)'
;MVGHQEGTAEGDAGDSCTPTFWRKTLTAPAPFADESSCQCRAPHEKLTIAQARLGTPVDRPVRVYADGIFDLFHSGHARALMQAKTLFPNSYLLVGVCSDDLTHKFKGFTVMNEAERYEALRHCRYVDEVIRDAPWTLTPEFLEKHKIDFVAHDDIPYSSAGSDDVYKHIKEAGMFVPTQRTEGISTSDIITRIVRDYDVYARRNLQRGYTAKELNVSFINEKKYRFQNQVDKMKEKVKNVEERSKEFVNRVEEKSHDLIQKWEEKSREFIGNFLELFGPDGAWKQMFQERSSRMLQALSPKQSPTFFVTAMCPGTKP
;
A
#
# COMPACT_ATOMS: atom_id res chain seq x y z
N MET A 1 -21.55 21.70 71.75
CA MET A 1 -22.59 21.32 70.83
C MET A 1 -22.49 22.31 69.67
N VAL A 2 -21.89 21.94 68.58
CA VAL A 2 -21.82 22.75 67.38
C VAL A 2 -22.42 21.90 66.28
N GLY A 3 -23.60 22.31 65.80
CA GLY A 3 -24.30 21.64 64.69
C GLY A 3 -23.68 22.00 63.37
N HIS A 4 -23.29 21.01 62.60
CA HIS A 4 -23.00 21.15 61.18
C HIS A 4 -24.30 21.02 60.37
N GLN A 5 -24.68 22.09 59.71
CA GLN A 5 -25.67 22.08 58.64
C GLN A 5 -24.98 21.65 57.35
N GLU A 6 -25.37 20.51 56.84
CA GLU A 6 -25.08 20.11 55.44
C GLU A 6 -25.99 20.83 54.49
N GLY A 7 -25.42 21.77 53.73
CA GLY A 7 -26.08 22.39 52.61
C GLY A 7 -26.02 21.50 51.39
N THR A 8 -27.17 20.95 51.01
CA THR A 8 -27.35 20.29 49.70
C THR A 8 -27.34 21.35 48.62
N ALA A 9 -26.24 21.42 47.87
CA ALA A 9 -26.17 22.14 46.61
C ALA A 9 -26.88 21.34 45.53
N GLU A 10 -28.10 21.67 45.24
CA GLU A 10 -28.75 21.31 43.97
C GLU A 10 -27.98 21.99 42.84
N GLY A 11 -27.12 21.20 42.16
CA GLY A 11 -26.45 21.61 40.95
C GLY A 11 -27.49 21.70 39.82
N ASP A 12 -27.82 22.92 39.45
CA ASP A 12 -28.53 23.26 38.23
C ASP A 12 -27.75 22.66 37.03
N ALA A 13 -28.25 21.54 36.52
CA ALA A 13 -27.79 20.96 35.24
C ALA A 13 -28.28 21.86 34.11
N GLY A 14 -27.68 23.03 34.00
CA GLY A 14 -27.87 23.95 32.89
C GLY A 14 -27.46 23.25 31.61
N ASP A 15 -28.47 22.93 30.84
CA ASP A 15 -28.47 22.36 29.48
C ASP A 15 -27.73 23.30 28.52
N SER A 16 -26.40 23.39 28.65
CA SER A 16 -25.61 24.18 27.72
C SER A 16 -25.32 23.37 26.48
N CYS A 17 -26.22 23.42 25.50
CA CYS A 17 -25.89 23.16 24.09
C CYS A 17 -24.92 24.24 23.60
N THR A 18 -23.74 24.33 24.25
CA THR A 18 -22.70 25.27 23.85
C THR A 18 -21.93 24.77 22.64
N PRO A 19 -21.31 25.68 21.87
CA PRO A 19 -20.63 25.39 20.59
C PRO A 19 -19.47 24.39 20.63
N THR A 20 -19.13 23.81 21.77
CA THR A 20 -18.11 22.78 21.95
C THR A 20 -18.43 21.44 21.25
N PHE A 21 -19.67 21.25 20.82
CA PHE A 21 -20.08 20.03 20.11
C PHE A 21 -19.50 19.91 18.68
N TRP A 22 -18.91 20.98 18.16
CA TRP A 22 -18.39 21.05 16.80
C TRP A 22 -17.03 20.42 16.58
N ARG A 23 -16.28 20.17 17.63
CA ARG A 23 -15.03 19.45 17.53
C ARG A 23 -15.26 17.99 17.90
N LYS A 24 -15.58 17.16 16.90
CA LYS A 24 -15.46 15.73 17.05
C LYS A 24 -14.06 15.43 17.57
N THR A 25 -13.97 15.07 18.83
CA THR A 25 -12.73 14.51 19.36
C THR A 25 -12.61 13.14 18.72
N LEU A 26 -11.54 12.91 17.95
CA LEU A 26 -11.24 11.60 17.32
C LEU A 26 -10.90 10.52 18.37
N THR A 27 -11.41 10.66 19.58
CA THR A 27 -11.14 9.81 20.74
C THR A 27 -12.20 8.72 20.94
N ALA A 28 -13.32 8.83 20.25
CA ALA A 28 -14.41 7.86 20.34
C ALA A 28 -15.06 7.61 18.97
N PRO A 29 -15.61 6.40 18.72
CA PRO A 29 -16.41 6.11 17.54
C PRO A 29 -17.64 7.03 17.45
N ALA A 30 -18.15 7.26 16.24
CA ALA A 30 -19.44 7.95 16.07
C ALA A 30 -20.56 7.16 16.76
N PRO A 31 -21.47 7.81 17.48
CA PRO A 31 -22.62 7.16 18.12
C PRO A 31 -23.61 6.62 17.07
N PHE A 32 -24.40 5.65 17.46
CA PHE A 32 -25.60 5.33 16.71
C PHE A 32 -26.73 6.33 17.04
N ALA A 33 -27.58 6.59 16.05
CA ALA A 33 -28.66 7.57 16.16
C ALA A 33 -29.69 7.22 17.27
N ASP A 34 -29.88 5.95 17.53
CA ASP A 34 -30.76 5.44 18.59
C ASP A 34 -30.11 5.48 19.99
N GLU A 35 -28.79 5.65 20.07
CA GLU A 35 -28.02 5.80 21.30
C GLU A 35 -27.70 7.28 21.61
N SER A 36 -27.89 8.17 20.62
CA SER A 36 -27.57 9.57 20.75
C SER A 36 -28.66 10.29 21.56
N SER A 37 -28.29 10.76 22.75
CA SER A 37 -29.18 11.57 23.60
C SER A 37 -29.33 13.05 23.14
N CYS A 38 -28.57 13.47 22.12
CA CYS A 38 -28.63 14.82 21.56
C CYS A 38 -29.88 15.04 20.70
N GLN A 39 -31.02 15.06 21.34
CA GLN A 39 -32.21 15.68 20.77
C GLN A 39 -32.02 17.20 20.83
N CYS A 40 -31.50 17.78 19.75
CA CYS A 40 -31.57 19.24 19.60
C CYS A 40 -33.04 19.68 19.71
N ARG A 41 -33.41 20.31 20.83
CA ARG A 41 -34.79 20.73 21.11
C ARG A 41 -35.20 21.97 20.30
N ALA A 42 -34.24 22.61 19.61
CA ALA A 42 -34.51 23.76 18.76
C ALA A 42 -35.48 23.39 17.62
N PRO A 43 -36.40 24.25 17.25
CA PRO A 43 -37.23 24.07 16.07
C PRO A 43 -36.36 23.86 14.84
N HIS A 44 -36.67 22.84 14.05
CA HIS A 44 -35.91 22.53 12.84
C HIS A 44 -36.54 23.26 11.65
N GLU A 45 -36.09 24.48 11.40
CA GLU A 45 -36.51 25.24 10.21
C GLU A 45 -35.72 24.71 8.98
N LYS A 46 -36.44 24.53 7.86
CA LYS A 46 -35.81 24.13 6.60
C LYS A 46 -34.87 25.21 6.10
N LEU A 47 -33.65 24.81 5.75
CA LEU A 47 -32.65 25.69 5.19
C LEU A 47 -32.61 25.61 3.67
N THR A 48 -32.34 26.75 3.04
CA THR A 48 -31.96 26.78 1.64
C THR A 48 -30.45 26.49 1.51
N ILE A 49 -30.02 25.95 0.36
CA ILE A 49 -28.59 25.70 0.08
C ILE A 49 -27.76 26.99 0.22
N ALA A 50 -28.31 28.12 -0.19
CA ALA A 50 -27.65 29.43 -0.08
C ALA A 50 -27.40 29.83 1.40
N GLN A 51 -28.40 29.66 2.26
CA GLN A 51 -28.26 29.91 3.71
C GLN A 51 -27.23 28.97 4.34
N ALA A 52 -27.30 27.67 4.04
CA ALA A 52 -26.35 26.69 4.56
C ALA A 52 -24.89 26.98 4.14
N ARG A 53 -24.66 27.43 2.91
CA ARG A 53 -23.35 27.87 2.41
C ARG A 53 -22.79 29.09 3.11
N LEU A 54 -23.66 30.00 3.57
CA LEU A 54 -23.28 31.17 4.36
C LEU A 54 -23.03 30.84 5.84
N GLY A 55 -23.20 29.58 6.25
CA GLY A 55 -23.04 29.17 7.65
C GLY A 55 -24.23 29.46 8.54
N THR A 56 -25.42 29.68 7.98
CA THR A 56 -26.68 29.83 8.70
C THR A 56 -27.34 28.46 8.90
N PRO A 57 -27.92 28.15 10.04
CA PRO A 57 -27.93 28.93 11.27
C PRO A 57 -26.61 28.83 12.08
N VAL A 58 -26.38 29.83 12.95
CA VAL A 58 -25.18 29.87 13.81
C VAL A 58 -25.32 29.00 15.07
N ASP A 59 -26.55 28.70 15.45
CA ASP A 59 -26.90 28.02 16.71
C ASP A 59 -27.05 26.52 16.59
N ARG A 60 -27.11 25.98 15.37
CA ARG A 60 -27.10 24.52 15.10
C ARG A 60 -26.32 24.16 13.86
N PRO A 61 -25.83 22.89 13.74
CA PRO A 61 -25.23 22.43 12.51
C PRO A 61 -26.24 22.25 11.39
N VAL A 62 -25.74 22.31 10.15
CA VAL A 62 -26.43 21.81 8.98
C VAL A 62 -26.37 20.28 9.00
N ARG A 63 -27.52 19.64 9.13
CA ARG A 63 -27.61 18.17 9.18
C ARG A 63 -27.66 17.60 7.77
N VAL A 64 -26.56 17.02 7.36
CA VAL A 64 -26.38 16.37 6.06
C VAL A 64 -26.50 14.86 6.24
N TYR A 65 -27.32 14.25 5.42
CA TYR A 65 -27.51 12.81 5.40
C TYR A 65 -26.86 12.22 4.15
N ALA A 66 -26.13 11.13 4.31
CA ALA A 66 -25.64 10.30 3.21
C ALA A 66 -26.03 8.85 3.48
N ASP A 67 -26.44 8.14 2.45
CA ASP A 67 -26.82 6.75 2.56
C ASP A 67 -26.00 5.85 1.64
N GLY A 68 -26.04 4.56 1.93
CA GLY A 68 -25.37 3.55 1.14
C GLY A 68 -25.31 2.20 1.83
N ILE A 69 -24.71 1.24 1.14
CA ILE A 69 -24.49 -0.11 1.66
C ILE A 69 -23.16 -0.17 2.40
N PHE A 70 -22.15 0.53 1.89
CA PHE A 70 -20.80 0.61 2.45
C PHE A 70 -20.11 -0.74 2.65
N ASP A 71 -20.40 -1.71 1.77
CA ASP A 71 -19.75 -3.01 1.79
C ASP A 71 -18.28 -2.90 1.41
N LEU A 72 -17.40 -3.65 2.10
CA LEU A 72 -15.95 -3.56 1.94
C LEU A 72 -15.47 -2.10 1.97
N PHE A 73 -15.75 -1.38 3.06
CA PHE A 73 -15.45 0.04 3.17
C PHE A 73 -14.09 0.43 2.59
N HIS A 74 -14.09 1.32 1.60
CA HIS A 74 -12.90 1.68 0.82
C HIS A 74 -12.75 3.19 0.63
N SER A 75 -11.66 3.64 0.02
CA SER A 75 -11.36 5.06 -0.17
C SER A 75 -12.42 5.83 -0.98
N GLY A 76 -13.14 5.16 -1.88
CA GLY A 76 -14.27 5.74 -2.60
C GLY A 76 -15.40 6.16 -1.65
N HIS A 77 -15.77 5.27 -0.72
CA HIS A 77 -16.74 5.58 0.33
C HIS A 77 -16.24 6.72 1.23
N ALA A 78 -15.00 6.65 1.69
CA ALA A 78 -14.42 7.68 2.55
C ALA A 78 -14.39 9.06 1.89
N ARG A 79 -14.12 9.14 0.57
CA ARG A 79 -14.13 10.40 -0.19
C ARG A 79 -15.53 10.95 -0.39
N ALA A 80 -16.53 10.10 -0.66
CA ALA A 80 -17.94 10.55 -0.74
C ALA A 80 -18.39 11.13 0.59
N LEU A 81 -18.09 10.46 1.71
CA LEU A 81 -18.40 10.94 3.05
C LEU A 81 -17.63 12.23 3.40
N MET A 82 -16.39 12.35 2.96
CA MET A 82 -15.62 13.61 3.09
C MET A 82 -16.33 14.75 2.36
N GLN A 83 -16.75 14.54 1.11
CA GLN A 83 -17.48 15.55 0.34
C GLN A 83 -18.76 15.95 1.09
N ALA A 84 -19.58 14.97 1.51
CA ALA A 84 -20.79 15.23 2.28
C ALA A 84 -20.52 16.03 3.56
N LYS A 85 -19.47 15.70 4.31
CA LYS A 85 -19.07 16.41 5.53
C LYS A 85 -18.59 17.83 5.29
N THR A 86 -18.02 18.12 4.14
CA THR A 86 -17.44 19.42 3.80
C THR A 86 -18.33 20.30 2.90
N LEU A 87 -19.57 19.90 2.65
CA LEU A 87 -20.50 20.64 1.80
C LEU A 87 -20.80 22.05 2.34
N PHE A 88 -20.86 22.17 3.66
CA PHE A 88 -21.17 23.42 4.34
C PHE A 88 -20.17 23.67 5.47
N PRO A 89 -19.95 24.94 5.86
CA PRO A 89 -18.96 25.28 6.89
C PRO A 89 -19.18 24.57 8.22
N ASN A 90 -20.43 24.24 8.53
CA ASN A 90 -20.88 23.70 9.81
C ASN A 90 -21.78 22.49 9.61
N SER A 91 -21.25 21.43 8.97
CA SER A 91 -22.00 20.22 8.69
C SER A 91 -21.91 19.19 9.83
N TYR A 92 -23.04 18.58 10.13
CA TYR A 92 -23.15 17.37 10.94
C TYR A 92 -23.59 16.22 10.02
N LEU A 93 -22.71 15.23 9.82
CA LEU A 93 -22.95 14.17 8.86
C LEU A 93 -23.57 12.94 9.54
N LEU A 94 -24.81 12.65 9.14
CA LEU A 94 -25.51 11.41 9.47
C LEU A 94 -25.34 10.44 8.31
N VAL A 95 -25.01 9.19 8.62
CA VAL A 95 -24.84 8.16 7.58
C VAL A 95 -25.81 7.02 7.82
N GLY A 96 -26.73 6.84 6.89
CA GLY A 96 -27.69 5.73 6.90
C GLY A 96 -27.14 4.49 6.21
N VAL A 97 -27.30 3.34 6.84
CA VAL A 97 -26.89 2.04 6.29
C VAL A 97 -28.05 1.08 6.34
N CYS A 98 -28.38 0.50 5.18
CA CYS A 98 -29.43 -0.50 5.08
C CYS A 98 -29.05 -1.81 5.78
N SER A 99 -30.03 -2.52 6.35
CA SER A 99 -29.88 -3.88 6.88
C SER A 99 -29.51 -4.88 5.79
N ASP A 100 -29.05 -6.05 6.19
CA ASP A 100 -28.73 -7.13 5.26
C ASP A 100 -29.99 -7.60 4.51
N ASP A 101 -31.11 -7.75 5.19
CA ASP A 101 -32.39 -8.16 4.58
C ASP A 101 -32.81 -7.19 3.46
N LEU A 102 -32.73 -5.91 3.75
CA LEU A 102 -33.13 -4.87 2.78
C LEU A 102 -32.14 -4.82 1.60
N THR A 103 -30.86 -4.91 1.89
CA THR A 103 -29.80 -4.89 0.88
C THR A 103 -29.88 -6.12 -0.03
N HIS A 104 -30.02 -7.32 0.54
CA HIS A 104 -30.14 -8.56 -0.22
C HIS A 104 -31.36 -8.57 -1.13
N LYS A 105 -32.47 -7.97 -0.68
CA LYS A 105 -33.70 -7.87 -1.46
C LYS A 105 -33.55 -6.96 -2.69
N PHE A 106 -32.87 -5.83 -2.58
CA PHE A 106 -32.87 -4.79 -3.60
C PHE A 106 -31.58 -4.72 -4.42
N LYS A 107 -30.45 -5.16 -3.88
CA LYS A 107 -29.13 -5.04 -4.54
C LYS A 107 -28.37 -6.36 -4.65
N GLY A 108 -28.57 -7.28 -3.72
CA GLY A 108 -27.87 -8.56 -3.68
C GLY A 108 -27.00 -8.72 -2.43
N PHE A 109 -26.28 -9.85 -2.35
CA PHE A 109 -25.48 -10.22 -1.19
C PHE A 109 -24.28 -9.30 -0.97
N THR A 110 -24.02 -8.99 0.27
CA THR A 110 -22.84 -8.25 0.73
C THR A 110 -21.76 -9.22 1.23
N VAL A 111 -20.51 -8.78 1.22
CA VAL A 111 -19.40 -9.53 1.82
C VAL A 111 -19.38 -9.35 3.34
N MET A 112 -19.58 -8.10 3.79
CA MET A 112 -19.68 -7.74 5.20
C MET A 112 -21.14 -7.84 5.65
N ASN A 113 -21.38 -8.37 6.84
CA ASN A 113 -22.70 -8.29 7.46
C ASN A 113 -23.01 -6.86 7.91
N GLU A 114 -24.29 -6.59 8.23
CA GLU A 114 -24.74 -5.25 8.60
C GLU A 114 -24.00 -4.68 9.82
N ALA A 115 -23.71 -5.51 10.84
CA ALA A 115 -22.99 -5.07 12.03
C ALA A 115 -21.56 -4.61 11.71
N GLU A 116 -20.86 -5.33 10.84
CA GLU A 116 -19.53 -4.95 10.34
C GLU A 116 -19.57 -3.67 9.53
N ARG A 117 -20.61 -3.49 8.69
CA ARG A 117 -20.79 -2.29 7.86
C ARG A 117 -21.11 -1.06 8.73
N TYR A 118 -21.97 -1.21 9.74
CA TYR A 118 -22.28 -0.16 10.71
C TYR A 118 -21.04 0.25 11.50
N GLU A 119 -20.30 -0.72 12.01
CA GLU A 119 -19.11 -0.45 12.82
C GLU A 119 -18.00 0.22 12.01
N ALA A 120 -17.77 -0.19 10.76
CA ALA A 120 -16.78 0.43 9.88
C ALA A 120 -17.02 1.95 9.72
N LEU A 121 -18.27 2.37 9.64
CA LEU A 121 -18.64 3.79 9.50
C LEU A 121 -18.46 4.59 10.79
N ARG A 122 -18.69 3.99 11.94
CA ARG A 122 -18.47 4.66 13.24
C ARG A 122 -17.01 5.12 13.40
N HIS A 123 -16.08 4.40 12.82
CA HIS A 123 -14.65 4.74 12.83
C HIS A 123 -14.21 5.68 11.70
N CYS A 124 -15.13 6.06 10.80
CA CYS A 124 -14.83 7.04 9.76
C CYS A 124 -14.78 8.44 10.34
N ARG A 125 -13.64 9.12 10.20
CA ARG A 125 -13.42 10.48 10.74
C ARG A 125 -14.44 11.54 10.29
N TYR A 126 -15.11 11.31 9.17
CA TYR A 126 -16.08 12.26 8.60
C TYR A 126 -17.51 12.04 9.08
N VAL A 127 -17.80 10.90 9.70
CA VAL A 127 -19.13 10.53 10.16
C VAL A 127 -19.34 11.01 11.58
N ASP A 128 -20.43 11.71 11.85
CA ASP A 128 -20.77 12.18 13.20
C ASP A 128 -21.78 11.24 13.87
N GLU A 129 -22.66 10.60 13.09
CA GLU A 129 -23.72 9.73 13.59
C GLU A 129 -24.06 8.65 12.55
N VAL A 130 -24.31 7.42 12.99
CA VAL A 130 -24.69 6.30 12.11
C VAL A 130 -26.14 5.92 12.40
N ILE A 131 -26.95 5.87 11.34
CA ILE A 131 -28.33 5.38 11.41
C ILE A 131 -28.36 3.94 10.91
N ARG A 132 -28.66 3.01 11.81
CA ARG A 132 -28.83 1.58 11.53
C ARG A 132 -30.18 1.34 10.84
N ASP A 133 -30.26 0.32 10.02
CA ASP A 133 -31.46 -0.12 9.31
C ASP A 133 -32.18 1.05 8.60
N ALA A 134 -31.38 1.85 7.89
CA ALA A 134 -31.92 2.96 7.13
C ALA A 134 -32.83 2.46 6.00
N PRO A 135 -33.94 3.18 5.72
CA PRO A 135 -34.87 2.77 4.67
C PRO A 135 -34.22 2.84 3.28
N TRP A 136 -34.66 1.99 2.37
CA TRP A 136 -34.21 2.02 0.97
C TRP A 136 -34.62 3.29 0.23
N THR A 137 -35.83 3.77 0.53
CA THR A 137 -36.37 5.02 0.00
C THR A 137 -36.62 5.98 1.14
N LEU A 138 -36.07 7.18 1.05
CA LEU A 138 -36.23 8.19 2.09
C LEU A 138 -37.65 8.74 2.07
N THR A 139 -38.34 8.69 3.21
CA THR A 139 -39.67 9.26 3.37
C THR A 139 -39.59 10.62 4.08
N PRO A 140 -40.59 11.50 3.89
CA PRO A 140 -40.66 12.78 4.62
C PRO A 140 -40.57 12.59 6.14
N GLU A 141 -41.23 11.55 6.68
CA GLU A 141 -41.25 11.24 8.11
C GLU A 141 -39.85 10.86 8.60
N PHE A 142 -39.06 10.14 7.79
CA PHE A 142 -37.69 9.81 8.11
C PHE A 142 -36.80 11.05 8.15
N LEU A 143 -36.95 11.93 7.16
CA LEU A 143 -36.19 13.19 7.08
C LEU A 143 -36.52 14.11 8.28
N GLU A 144 -37.78 14.19 8.67
CA GLU A 144 -38.21 14.98 9.81
C GLU A 144 -37.76 14.40 11.14
N LYS A 145 -37.91 13.06 11.32
CA LYS A 145 -37.44 12.33 12.52
C LYS A 145 -35.97 12.60 12.82
N HIS A 146 -35.13 12.56 11.78
CA HIS A 146 -33.70 12.77 11.92
C HIS A 146 -33.27 14.22 11.67
N LYS A 147 -34.23 15.14 11.48
CA LYS A 147 -34.00 16.58 11.26
C LYS A 147 -32.98 16.83 10.14
N ILE A 148 -33.14 16.15 9.00
CA ILE A 148 -32.22 16.20 7.86
C ILE A 148 -32.51 17.47 7.06
N ASP A 149 -31.49 18.32 6.87
CA ASP A 149 -31.56 19.49 6.01
C ASP A 149 -31.29 19.14 4.55
N PHE A 150 -30.26 18.32 4.30
CA PHE A 150 -29.84 17.96 2.95
C PHE A 150 -29.45 16.48 2.86
N VAL A 151 -29.65 15.91 1.66
CA VAL A 151 -29.22 14.54 1.29
C VAL A 151 -28.10 14.65 0.30
N ALA A 152 -26.97 14.02 0.63
CA ALA A 152 -25.76 14.00 -0.19
C ALA A 152 -25.55 12.61 -0.80
N HIS A 153 -25.67 12.52 -2.13
CA HIS A 153 -25.42 11.29 -2.88
C HIS A 153 -24.88 11.61 -4.27
N ASP A 154 -24.34 10.62 -5.00
CA ASP A 154 -23.99 10.88 -6.41
C ASP A 154 -25.25 11.14 -7.26
N ASP A 155 -25.09 11.93 -8.32
CA ASP A 155 -26.21 12.37 -9.15
C ASP A 155 -26.56 11.40 -10.30
N ILE A 156 -26.18 10.14 -10.15
CA ILE A 156 -26.58 9.08 -11.08
C ILE A 156 -27.99 8.64 -10.70
N PRO A 157 -28.93 8.57 -11.67
CA PRO A 157 -30.25 8.06 -11.38
C PRO A 157 -30.22 6.60 -10.90
N TYR A 158 -30.81 6.36 -9.75
CA TYR A 158 -30.96 5.00 -9.20
C TYR A 158 -32.39 4.52 -9.39
N SER A 159 -32.60 3.66 -10.38
CA SER A 159 -33.90 3.02 -10.61
C SER A 159 -34.20 1.98 -9.52
N SER A 160 -35.39 2.01 -8.99
CA SER A 160 -35.96 1.01 -8.11
C SER A 160 -37.36 0.60 -8.60
N ALA A 161 -37.89 -0.50 -8.12
CA ALA A 161 -39.22 -0.96 -8.50
C ALA A 161 -40.26 0.15 -8.31
N GLY A 162 -40.68 0.77 -9.44
CA GLY A 162 -41.71 1.82 -9.46
C GLY A 162 -41.21 3.27 -9.56
N SER A 163 -39.87 3.50 -9.62
CA SER A 163 -39.33 4.87 -9.81
C SER A 163 -38.07 4.81 -10.66
N ASP A 164 -37.95 5.77 -11.58
CA ASP A 164 -36.74 5.95 -12.41
C ASP A 164 -35.57 6.56 -11.62
N ASP A 165 -35.83 7.24 -10.50
CA ASP A 165 -34.82 7.77 -9.59
C ASP A 165 -35.37 7.84 -8.15
N VAL A 166 -34.72 7.10 -7.26
CA VAL A 166 -35.08 7.04 -5.82
C VAL A 166 -35.00 8.40 -5.15
N TYR A 167 -34.13 9.30 -5.62
CA TYR A 167 -33.90 10.62 -5.06
C TYR A 167 -34.74 11.74 -5.74
N LYS A 168 -35.63 11.42 -6.70
CA LYS A 168 -36.38 12.40 -7.46
C LYS A 168 -37.10 13.40 -6.57
N HIS A 169 -37.86 12.94 -5.58
CA HIS A 169 -38.61 13.80 -4.66
C HIS A 169 -37.72 14.66 -3.76
N ILE A 170 -36.52 14.20 -3.41
CA ILE A 170 -35.51 14.96 -2.66
C ILE A 170 -34.94 16.08 -3.53
N LYS A 171 -34.68 15.78 -4.83
CA LYS A 171 -34.23 16.76 -5.83
C LYS A 171 -35.29 17.84 -6.05
N GLU A 172 -36.51 17.43 -6.22
CA GLU A 172 -37.67 18.36 -6.38
C GLU A 172 -37.90 19.24 -5.14
N ALA A 173 -37.62 18.71 -3.95
CA ALA A 173 -37.69 19.48 -2.70
C ALA A 173 -36.51 20.43 -2.47
N GLY A 174 -35.51 20.45 -3.37
CA GLY A 174 -34.30 21.27 -3.23
C GLY A 174 -33.39 20.86 -2.08
N MET A 175 -33.52 19.62 -1.59
CA MET A 175 -32.72 19.07 -0.48
C MET A 175 -31.55 18.22 -0.94
N PHE A 176 -31.41 17.95 -2.24
CA PHE A 176 -30.35 17.09 -2.79
C PHE A 176 -29.07 17.89 -3.07
N VAL A 177 -27.95 17.37 -2.64
CA VAL A 177 -26.62 17.93 -2.94
C VAL A 177 -25.72 16.83 -3.54
N PRO A 178 -25.31 16.99 -4.82
CA PRO A 178 -24.54 15.97 -5.50
C PRO A 178 -23.13 15.84 -4.93
N THR A 179 -22.69 14.58 -4.79
CA THR A 179 -21.29 14.21 -4.56
C THR A 179 -20.74 13.50 -5.79
N GLN A 180 -19.42 13.47 -5.92
CA GLN A 180 -18.77 12.85 -7.06
C GLN A 180 -18.22 11.47 -6.68
N ARG A 181 -18.40 10.50 -7.56
CA ARG A 181 -17.78 9.19 -7.43
C ARG A 181 -16.27 9.29 -7.57
N THR A 182 -15.57 8.45 -6.84
CA THR A 182 -14.12 8.30 -7.01
C THR A 182 -13.85 7.28 -8.12
N GLU A 183 -13.13 7.72 -9.15
CA GLU A 183 -12.73 6.82 -10.24
C GLU A 183 -11.74 5.75 -9.76
N GLY A 184 -11.80 4.59 -10.42
CA GLY A 184 -10.83 3.49 -10.25
C GLY A 184 -11.00 2.69 -8.95
N ILE A 185 -12.05 2.94 -8.16
CA ILE A 185 -12.37 2.11 -7.00
C ILE A 185 -13.86 2.01 -6.73
N SER A 186 -14.33 0.78 -6.67
CA SER A 186 -15.67 0.41 -6.20
C SER A 186 -15.60 -0.94 -5.47
N THR A 187 -16.66 -1.28 -4.73
CA THR A 187 -16.80 -2.62 -4.12
C THR A 187 -16.69 -3.72 -5.16
N SER A 188 -17.32 -3.54 -6.32
CA SER A 188 -17.24 -4.50 -7.45
C SER A 188 -15.81 -4.65 -7.98
N ASP A 189 -15.03 -3.56 -8.06
CA ASP A 189 -13.64 -3.63 -8.50
C ASP A 189 -12.77 -4.40 -7.51
N ILE A 190 -13.02 -4.24 -6.20
CA ILE A 190 -12.32 -5.00 -5.15
C ILE A 190 -12.64 -6.48 -5.28
N ILE A 191 -13.93 -6.83 -5.40
CA ILE A 191 -14.38 -8.22 -5.57
C ILE A 191 -13.78 -8.81 -6.85
N THR A 192 -13.82 -8.08 -7.96
CA THR A 192 -13.25 -8.53 -9.25
C THR A 192 -11.75 -8.83 -9.12
N ARG A 193 -10.99 -7.99 -8.42
CA ARG A 193 -9.56 -8.25 -8.14
C ARG A 193 -9.35 -9.50 -7.30
N ILE A 194 -10.17 -9.71 -6.27
CA ILE A 194 -10.12 -10.90 -5.41
C ILE A 194 -10.41 -12.15 -6.25
N VAL A 195 -11.47 -12.13 -7.07
CA VAL A 195 -11.87 -13.26 -7.92
C VAL A 195 -10.81 -13.57 -8.97
N ARG A 196 -10.25 -12.53 -9.63
CA ARG A 196 -9.19 -12.69 -10.62
C ARG A 196 -7.95 -13.38 -10.04
N ASP A 197 -7.56 -13.00 -8.85
CA ASP A 197 -6.35 -13.49 -8.18
C ASP A 197 -6.67 -14.57 -7.12
N TYR A 198 -7.87 -15.17 -7.19
CA TYR A 198 -8.38 -16.13 -6.19
C TYR A 198 -7.42 -17.29 -5.93
N ASP A 199 -6.82 -17.86 -6.98
CA ASP A 199 -5.87 -18.98 -6.86
C ASP A 199 -4.67 -18.65 -5.97
N VAL A 200 -4.19 -17.41 -6.03
CA VAL A 200 -3.08 -16.93 -5.20
C VAL A 200 -3.49 -16.90 -3.73
N TYR A 201 -4.66 -16.36 -3.45
CA TYR A 201 -5.19 -16.27 -2.10
C TYR A 201 -5.55 -17.64 -1.52
N ALA A 202 -6.17 -18.50 -2.31
CA ALA A 202 -6.52 -19.87 -1.91
C ALA A 202 -5.27 -20.68 -1.55
N ARG A 203 -4.23 -20.65 -2.38
CA ARG A 203 -2.94 -21.33 -2.11
C ARG A 203 -2.29 -20.82 -0.83
N ARG A 204 -2.25 -19.51 -0.65
CA ARG A 204 -1.66 -18.86 0.54
C ARG A 204 -2.40 -19.24 1.82
N ASN A 205 -3.73 -19.30 1.78
CA ASN A 205 -4.54 -19.66 2.94
C ASN A 205 -4.44 -21.16 3.29
N LEU A 206 -4.38 -22.03 2.28
CA LEU A 206 -4.07 -23.46 2.50
C LEU A 206 -2.71 -23.65 3.18
N GLN A 207 -1.70 -22.84 2.83
CA GLN A 207 -0.38 -22.87 3.50
C GLN A 207 -0.44 -22.38 4.95
N ARG A 208 -1.39 -21.49 5.29
CA ARG A 208 -1.61 -20.96 6.63
C ARG A 208 -2.45 -21.90 7.51
N GLY A 209 -2.95 -23.01 6.96
CA GLY A 209 -3.69 -24.03 7.70
C GLY A 209 -5.20 -24.01 7.50
N TYR A 210 -5.74 -23.10 6.67
CA TYR A 210 -7.15 -23.17 6.29
C TYR A 210 -7.45 -24.46 5.53
N THR A 211 -8.63 -25.02 5.76
CA THR A 211 -9.07 -26.21 5.05
C THR A 211 -9.63 -25.88 3.67
N ALA A 212 -9.58 -26.84 2.74
CA ALA A 212 -10.17 -26.68 1.41
C ALA A 212 -11.69 -26.41 1.50
N LYS A 213 -12.37 -26.97 2.50
CA LYS A 213 -13.79 -26.75 2.73
C LYS A 213 -14.11 -25.32 3.11
N GLU A 214 -13.35 -24.71 4.02
CA GLU A 214 -13.52 -23.30 4.42
C GLU A 214 -13.29 -22.35 3.25
N LEU A 215 -12.37 -22.70 2.35
CA LEU A 215 -12.06 -21.91 1.17
C LEU A 215 -12.95 -22.26 -0.04
N ASN A 216 -13.93 -23.14 0.11
CA ASN A 216 -14.77 -23.65 -0.98
C ASN A 216 -13.95 -24.15 -2.20
N VAL A 217 -12.79 -24.77 -1.93
CA VAL A 217 -11.89 -25.32 -2.93
C VAL A 217 -12.20 -26.81 -3.13
N SER A 218 -12.40 -27.22 -4.39
CA SER A 218 -12.61 -28.63 -4.70
C SER A 218 -11.36 -29.46 -4.37
N PHE A 219 -11.56 -30.74 -4.06
CA PHE A 219 -10.48 -31.68 -3.75
C PHE A 219 -9.38 -31.72 -4.83
N ILE A 220 -9.77 -31.66 -6.10
CA ILE A 220 -8.82 -31.66 -7.23
C ILE A 220 -7.96 -30.39 -7.21
N ASN A 221 -8.58 -29.21 -7.00
CA ASN A 221 -7.86 -27.96 -6.91
C ASN A 221 -6.96 -27.88 -5.67
N GLU A 222 -7.39 -28.43 -4.53
CA GLU A 222 -6.54 -28.54 -3.34
C GLU A 222 -5.25 -29.32 -3.66
N LYS A 223 -5.37 -30.51 -4.29
CA LYS A 223 -4.22 -31.31 -4.68
C LYS A 223 -3.32 -30.59 -5.68
N LYS A 224 -3.91 -29.91 -6.68
CA LYS A 224 -3.18 -29.08 -7.64
C LYS A 224 -2.39 -27.97 -6.93
N TYR A 225 -3.01 -27.25 -6.00
CA TYR A 225 -2.36 -26.17 -5.25
C TYR A 225 -1.24 -26.67 -4.34
N ARG A 226 -1.45 -27.81 -3.66
CA ARG A 226 -0.39 -28.45 -2.85
C ARG A 226 0.80 -28.86 -3.70
N PHE A 227 0.55 -29.44 -4.90
CA PHE A 227 1.60 -29.81 -5.84
C PHE A 227 2.35 -28.57 -6.38
N GLN A 228 1.63 -27.53 -6.79
CA GLN A 228 2.26 -26.27 -7.23
C GLN A 228 3.14 -25.65 -6.14
N ASN A 229 2.67 -25.64 -4.89
CA ASN A 229 3.48 -25.16 -3.76
C ASN A 229 4.78 -25.98 -3.57
N GLN A 230 4.75 -27.29 -3.80
CA GLN A 230 5.96 -28.11 -3.75
C GLN A 230 6.92 -27.79 -4.90
N VAL A 231 6.38 -27.60 -6.10
CA VAL A 231 7.18 -27.20 -7.28
C VAL A 231 7.81 -25.82 -7.05
N ASP A 232 7.07 -24.86 -6.52
CA ASP A 232 7.58 -23.50 -6.25
C ASP A 232 8.69 -23.54 -5.19
N LYS A 233 8.54 -24.32 -4.13
CA LYS A 233 9.61 -24.57 -3.13
C LYS A 233 10.85 -25.25 -3.73
N MET A 234 10.65 -26.16 -4.67
CA MET A 234 11.80 -26.77 -5.37
C MET A 234 12.51 -25.77 -6.27
N LYS A 235 11.78 -24.95 -7.01
CA LYS A 235 12.35 -23.87 -7.84
C LYS A 235 13.17 -22.89 -6.99
N GLU A 236 12.67 -22.50 -5.85
CA GLU A 236 13.40 -21.63 -4.92
C GLU A 236 14.67 -22.28 -4.41
N LYS A 237 14.63 -23.57 -4.05
CA LYS A 237 15.84 -24.31 -3.66
C LYS A 237 16.86 -24.40 -4.79
N VAL A 238 16.41 -24.68 -6.03
CA VAL A 238 17.29 -24.73 -7.20
C VAL A 238 17.95 -23.36 -7.43
N LYS A 239 17.19 -22.28 -7.36
CA LYS A 239 17.71 -20.91 -7.49
C LYS A 239 18.76 -20.61 -6.42
N ASN A 240 18.51 -20.97 -5.16
CA ASN A 240 19.47 -20.80 -4.08
C ASN A 240 20.76 -21.61 -4.28
N VAL A 241 20.63 -22.83 -4.85
CA VAL A 241 21.82 -23.64 -5.19
C VAL A 241 22.58 -22.99 -6.35
N GLU A 242 21.88 -22.48 -7.35
CA GLU A 242 22.50 -21.76 -8.47
C GLU A 242 23.25 -20.51 -8.01
N GLU A 243 22.67 -19.70 -7.14
CA GLU A 243 23.32 -18.53 -6.56
C GLU A 243 24.56 -18.91 -5.77
N ARG A 244 24.48 -19.94 -4.92
CA ARG A 244 25.64 -20.45 -4.16
C ARG A 244 26.73 -21.02 -5.06
N SER A 245 26.33 -21.66 -6.16
CA SER A 245 27.34 -22.18 -7.11
C SER A 245 28.04 -21.04 -7.84
N LYS A 246 27.35 -19.97 -8.22
CA LYS A 246 27.97 -18.76 -8.80
C LYS A 246 28.93 -18.09 -7.81
N GLU A 247 28.53 -17.94 -6.56
CA GLU A 247 29.43 -17.42 -5.52
C GLU A 247 30.65 -18.28 -5.31
N PHE A 248 30.49 -19.61 -5.38
CA PHE A 248 31.62 -20.55 -5.27
C PHE A 248 32.56 -20.42 -6.46
N VAL A 249 32.04 -20.36 -7.69
CA VAL A 249 32.85 -20.18 -8.91
C VAL A 249 33.62 -18.85 -8.82
N ASN A 250 32.98 -17.75 -8.50
CA ASN A 250 33.63 -16.45 -8.34
C ASN A 250 34.78 -16.52 -7.30
N ARG A 251 34.53 -17.18 -6.18
CA ARG A 251 35.54 -17.35 -5.13
C ARG A 251 36.73 -18.22 -5.56
N VAL A 252 36.47 -19.22 -6.41
CA VAL A 252 37.54 -20.05 -7.01
C VAL A 252 38.33 -19.23 -8.03
N GLU A 253 37.66 -18.44 -8.87
CA GLU A 253 38.31 -17.55 -9.84
C GLU A 253 39.19 -16.50 -9.14
N GLU A 254 38.71 -15.84 -8.09
CA GLU A 254 39.52 -14.90 -7.30
C GLU A 254 40.76 -15.57 -6.72
N LYS A 255 40.58 -16.74 -6.11
CA LYS A 255 41.71 -17.49 -5.55
C LYS A 255 42.73 -17.97 -6.62
N SER A 256 42.23 -18.36 -7.78
CA SER A 256 43.13 -18.78 -8.88
C SER A 256 43.90 -17.58 -9.43
N HIS A 257 43.25 -16.43 -9.54
CA HIS A 257 43.89 -15.17 -9.97
C HIS A 257 44.97 -14.73 -8.97
N ASP A 258 44.69 -14.79 -7.68
CA ASP A 258 45.64 -14.48 -6.61
C ASP A 258 46.85 -15.45 -6.63
N LEU A 259 46.59 -16.73 -6.88
CA LEU A 259 47.67 -17.73 -7.03
C LEU A 259 48.54 -17.48 -8.27
N ILE A 260 47.92 -17.15 -9.41
CA ILE A 260 48.64 -16.83 -10.64
C ILE A 260 49.52 -15.60 -10.44
N GLN A 261 48.97 -14.55 -9.83
CA GLN A 261 49.67 -13.31 -9.54
C GLN A 261 50.87 -13.55 -8.61
N LYS A 262 50.72 -14.34 -7.56
CA LYS A 262 51.83 -14.75 -6.65
C LYS A 262 52.87 -15.58 -7.36
N TRP A 263 52.43 -16.43 -8.28
CA TRP A 263 53.37 -17.23 -9.08
C TRP A 263 54.18 -16.35 -10.05
N GLU A 264 53.53 -15.41 -10.73
CA GLU A 264 54.18 -14.44 -11.60
C GLU A 264 55.18 -13.57 -10.85
N GLU A 265 54.81 -13.11 -9.65
CA GLU A 265 55.65 -12.26 -8.79
C GLU A 265 56.89 -13.03 -8.36
N LYS A 266 56.71 -14.27 -7.89
CA LYS A 266 57.86 -15.16 -7.53
C LYS A 266 58.70 -15.56 -8.73
N SER A 267 58.08 -15.77 -9.89
CA SER A 267 58.80 -16.05 -11.12
C SER A 267 59.63 -14.86 -11.57
N ARG A 268 59.13 -13.63 -11.50
CA ARG A 268 59.89 -12.41 -11.79
C ARG A 268 61.06 -12.24 -10.81
N GLU A 269 60.82 -12.47 -9.52
CA GLU A 269 61.86 -12.43 -8.49
C GLU A 269 62.97 -13.45 -8.77
N PHE A 270 62.58 -14.69 -9.10
CA PHE A 270 63.51 -15.72 -9.47
C PHE A 270 64.33 -15.38 -10.74
N ILE A 271 63.66 -14.88 -11.79
CA ILE A 271 64.32 -14.43 -13.03
C ILE A 271 65.25 -13.25 -12.74
N GLY A 272 64.80 -12.28 -11.90
CA GLY A 272 65.64 -11.16 -11.48
C GLY A 272 66.92 -11.61 -10.77
N ASN A 273 66.77 -12.49 -9.77
CA ASN A 273 67.92 -13.05 -9.04
C ASN A 273 68.85 -13.89 -9.95
N PHE A 274 68.24 -14.63 -10.90
CA PHE A 274 69.01 -15.38 -11.89
C PHE A 274 69.80 -14.44 -12.81
N LEU A 275 69.19 -13.39 -13.32
CA LEU A 275 69.85 -12.42 -14.20
C LEU A 275 70.92 -11.60 -13.44
N GLU A 276 70.72 -11.32 -12.16
CA GLU A 276 71.71 -10.67 -11.30
C GLU A 276 72.95 -11.54 -11.12
N LEU A 277 72.76 -12.86 -10.98
CA LEU A 277 73.84 -13.77 -10.82
C LEU A 277 74.54 -14.16 -12.18
N PHE A 278 73.73 -14.43 -13.21
CA PHE A 278 74.23 -15.01 -14.48
C PHE A 278 73.98 -14.08 -15.71
N GLY A 279 73.41 -12.89 -15.53
CA GLY A 279 73.14 -11.94 -16.60
C GLY A 279 74.43 -11.34 -17.21
N PRO A 280 74.22 -10.51 -18.26
CA PRO A 280 75.36 -9.89 -19.00
C PRO A 280 76.34 -9.07 -18.13
N ASP A 281 75.83 -8.57 -17.01
CA ASP A 281 76.57 -7.77 -16.01
C ASP A 281 76.64 -8.45 -14.65
N GLY A 282 76.29 -9.74 -14.58
CA GLY A 282 76.26 -10.52 -13.35
C GLY A 282 77.67 -10.91 -12.82
N ALA A 283 77.71 -11.20 -11.51
CA ALA A 283 78.94 -11.54 -10.81
C ALA A 283 79.78 -12.68 -11.45
N TRP A 284 79.06 -13.61 -12.14
CA TRP A 284 79.70 -14.67 -12.89
C TRP A 284 80.48 -14.17 -14.12
N LYS A 285 79.94 -13.13 -14.79
CA LYS A 285 80.65 -12.55 -15.95
C LYS A 285 81.93 -11.83 -15.53
N GLN A 286 81.85 -11.09 -14.42
CA GLN A 286 83.03 -10.43 -13.86
C GLN A 286 84.14 -11.48 -13.50
N MET A 287 83.72 -12.59 -12.91
CA MET A 287 84.65 -13.65 -12.54
C MET A 287 85.18 -14.38 -13.78
N PHE A 288 84.42 -14.57 -14.86
CA PHE A 288 84.85 -15.14 -16.13
C PHE A 288 85.68 -14.15 -16.99
N GLN A 289 85.31 -12.88 -16.97
CA GLN A 289 86.07 -11.81 -17.66
C GLN A 289 87.42 -11.59 -17.04
N GLU A 290 87.57 -11.63 -15.73
CA GLU A 290 88.86 -11.58 -15.07
C GLU A 290 89.73 -12.85 -15.41
N ARG A 291 89.11 -14.03 -15.55
CA ARG A 291 89.78 -15.25 -15.90
C ARG A 291 90.10 -15.36 -17.39
N SER A 292 89.21 -14.84 -18.29
CA SER A 292 89.45 -14.87 -19.75
C SER A 292 90.32 -13.74 -20.19
N SER A 293 90.38 -12.59 -19.54
CA SER A 293 91.31 -11.52 -19.85
C SER A 293 92.75 -11.90 -19.54
N ARG A 294 92.94 -12.75 -18.51
CA ARG A 294 94.28 -13.37 -18.25
C ARG A 294 94.66 -14.46 -19.28
N MET A 295 93.71 -15.12 -19.96
CA MET A 295 93.99 -16.14 -20.98
C MET A 295 94.09 -15.53 -22.38
N LEU A 296 93.38 -14.39 -22.71
CA LEU A 296 93.44 -13.77 -24.02
C LEU A 296 94.61 -12.83 -24.24
N GLN A 297 95.30 -12.42 -23.19
CA GLN A 297 96.64 -11.80 -23.33
C GLN A 297 97.72 -12.72 -23.93
N ALA A 298 97.41 -14.02 -24.07
CA ALA A 298 98.37 -15.03 -24.54
C ALA A 298 98.20 -15.37 -26.02
N LEU A 299 97.14 -15.01 -26.70
CA LEU A 299 96.86 -15.43 -28.09
C LEU A 299 96.18 -14.34 -28.91
N SER A 300 96.94 -13.41 -29.50
CA SER A 300 96.49 -12.65 -30.69
C SER A 300 97.22 -13.15 -31.88
N PRO A 301 96.63 -13.39 -33.07
CA PRO A 301 96.64 -12.38 -34.12
C PRO A 301 95.41 -12.28 -35.07
N LYS A 302 95.16 -11.04 -35.51
CA LYS A 302 94.80 -10.52 -36.85
C LYS A 302 93.59 -10.95 -37.64
N GLN A 303 92.70 -9.87 -37.86
CA GLN A 303 92.18 -9.39 -39.15
C GLN A 303 91.10 -10.16 -39.94
N SER A 304 89.85 -9.60 -39.96
CA SER A 304 89.09 -8.95 -41.07
C SER A 304 88.29 -9.83 -42.05
N PRO A 305 87.29 -9.35 -42.86
CA PRO A 305 86.33 -8.24 -42.73
C PRO A 305 84.88 -8.56 -43.15
N THR A 306 84.00 -7.62 -42.86
CA THR A 306 82.76 -7.17 -43.55
C THR A 306 81.92 -8.12 -44.42
N PHE A 307 80.60 -8.12 -44.22
CA PHE A 307 79.59 -7.92 -45.24
C PHE A 307 78.24 -7.43 -44.66
N PHE A 308 77.76 -6.34 -45.26
CA PHE A 308 76.44 -5.80 -45.19
C PHE A 308 75.45 -6.66 -45.94
N VAL A 309 74.17 -6.79 -45.45
CA VAL A 309 73.03 -6.80 -46.36
C VAL A 309 71.82 -6.29 -45.56
N THR A 310 71.24 -5.23 -46.15
CA THR A 310 69.97 -4.54 -45.93
C THR A 310 68.85 -5.38 -46.49
N ALA A 311 67.66 -5.27 -45.90
CA ALA A 311 66.35 -5.12 -46.58
C ALA A 311 65.22 -5.59 -45.64
N MET A 312 64.36 -4.71 -45.32
CA MET A 312 63.12 -4.20 -45.90
C MET A 312 61.88 -4.91 -45.35
N CYS A 313 61.03 -4.09 -44.73
CA CYS A 313 59.58 -4.31 -44.51
C CYS A 313 58.82 -4.43 -45.85
N PRO A 314 57.59 -4.97 -45.91
CA PRO A 314 56.38 -4.24 -45.62
C PRO A 314 55.30 -5.13 -44.93
N GLY A 315 54.29 -4.70 -44.27
CA GLY A 315 53.29 -3.73 -44.61
C GLY A 315 51.90 -4.31 -44.68
N THR A 316 50.97 -3.76 -43.90
CA THR A 316 49.48 -3.57 -44.08
C THR A 316 48.49 -4.73 -43.89
N LYS A 317 47.69 -4.53 -42.87
CA LYS A 317 46.21 -4.37 -42.73
C LYS A 317 45.28 -5.15 -43.72
N PRO A 318 43.99 -5.36 -43.37
CA PRO A 318 43.08 -4.51 -42.58
C PRO A 318 42.59 -5.11 -41.27
#